data_efd0e9cfa49c91ae5609165ed69fab6d
#
_entry.id   efd0e9cfa49c91ae5609165ed69fab6d
#
_cell.length_a   1.000
_cell.length_b   1.000
_cell.length_c   1.000
_cell.angle_alpha   90.00
_cell.angle_beta   90.00
_cell.angle_gamma   90.00
#
_symmetry.space_group_name_H-M   'P 1'
#
loop_
_entity.id
_entity.type
_entity.pdbx_description
1 polymer ?
#
loop_
_entity_poly.entity_id
_entity_poly.type
_entity_poly.pdbx_seq_one_letter_code
_entity_poly.pdbx_strand_id
1 'polypeptide(L)'
;MRLAPITKTILTSFAKGRILPVALVFMGLTQICPAGAADTRTIAFLGVHLQNDNAGFEPTSDAERARMAKVEELFKSKLEESHKFDFVAVPAELNKRITAGQAVGACGGCELEYGKELGAQLVAWINVQKVSNLILNMNVYMADVSTGKLVFLRSVDIRGNTDESWTRSIALLVKNYLLPTFSS
;
A
#
# COMPACT_ATOMS: atom_id res chain seq x y z
N MET A 1 8.15 -82.45 -22.93
CA MET A 1 7.85 -83.34 -21.77
C MET A 1 6.66 -82.60 -21.08
N ARG A 2 5.42 -82.94 -21.51
CA ARG A 2 4.37 -83.69 -20.79
C ARG A 2 4.38 -83.33 -19.28
N LEU A 3 3.31 -82.90 -18.67
CA LEU A 3 1.92 -83.36 -18.61
C LEU A 3 1.01 -82.26 -18.00
N ALA A 4 -0.24 -82.11 -18.52
CA ALA A 4 -1.42 -81.58 -17.88
C ALA A 4 -2.07 -82.68 -16.97
N PRO A 5 -3.28 -82.53 -16.48
CA PRO A 5 -4.07 -81.50 -15.79
C PRO A 5 -4.67 -82.05 -14.45
N ILE A 6 -5.40 -81.27 -13.64
CA ILE A 6 -6.47 -81.90 -12.85
C ILE A 6 -7.56 -80.77 -12.54
N THR A 7 -8.71 -80.98 -13.08
CA THR A 7 -10.01 -80.40 -12.80
C THR A 7 -10.53 -80.83 -11.41
N LYS A 8 -11.14 -79.98 -10.63
CA LYS A 8 -12.18 -80.37 -9.68
C LYS A 8 -13.22 -79.25 -9.47
N THR A 9 -14.36 -79.50 -10.00
CA THR A 9 -15.65 -78.88 -9.78
C THR A 9 -16.22 -79.30 -8.41
N ILE A 10 -16.79 -78.39 -7.63
CA ILE A 10 -17.83 -78.63 -6.60
C ILE A 10 -18.52 -77.25 -6.40
N LEU A 11 -19.67 -77.08 -6.89
CA LEU A 11 -21.08 -77.19 -6.42
C LEU A 11 -21.46 -76.24 -5.28
N THR A 12 -22.26 -75.23 -5.68
CA THR A 12 -23.46 -74.61 -5.08
C THR A 12 -23.60 -74.47 -3.57
N SER A 13 -23.83 -73.27 -3.14
CA SER A 13 -24.88 -73.00 -2.13
C SER A 13 -25.46 -71.62 -2.27
N PHE A 14 -26.76 -71.55 -2.52
CA PHE A 14 -27.59 -70.36 -2.50
C PHE A 14 -27.78 -69.90 -1.05
N ALA A 15 -27.40 -68.65 -0.73
CA ALA A 15 -27.90 -68.01 0.47
C ALA A 15 -28.49 -66.64 0.08
N LYS A 16 -29.79 -66.52 0.25
CA LYS A 16 -30.57 -65.27 0.18
C LYS A 16 -30.07 -64.31 1.24
N GLY A 17 -29.37 -63.23 0.86
CA GLY A 17 -28.95 -62.15 1.74
C GLY A 17 -29.55 -60.82 1.24
N ARG A 18 -30.34 -60.21 2.08
CA ARG A 18 -31.07 -58.97 1.93
C ARG A 18 -30.18 -57.87 1.43
N ILE A 19 -30.54 -57.24 0.30
CA ILE A 19 -29.94 -56.01 -0.23
C ILE A 19 -30.43 -54.84 0.65
N LEU A 20 -29.55 -54.29 1.53
CA LEU A 20 -29.78 -53.00 2.12
C LEU A 20 -29.30 -51.93 1.10
N PRO A 21 -30.10 -50.88 0.84
CA PRO A 21 -29.63 -49.78 0.05
C PRO A 21 -28.63 -48.94 0.88
N VAL A 22 -27.38 -48.94 0.45
CA VAL A 22 -26.37 -47.99 0.94
C VAL A 22 -26.75 -46.62 0.37
N ALA A 23 -27.34 -45.78 1.21
CA ALA A 23 -27.53 -44.36 0.90
C ALA A 23 -26.15 -43.69 0.84
N LEU A 24 -25.68 -43.42 -0.37
CA LEU A 24 -24.49 -42.57 -0.60
C LEU A 24 -24.87 -41.13 -0.22
N VAL A 25 -24.49 -40.73 1.00
CA VAL A 25 -24.54 -39.32 1.42
C VAL A 25 -23.38 -38.62 0.68
N PHE A 26 -23.73 -37.95 -0.42
CA PHE A 26 -22.82 -37.00 -1.06
C PHE A 26 -22.66 -35.80 -0.15
N MET A 27 -21.62 -35.86 0.68
CA MET A 27 -21.17 -34.72 1.51
C MET A 27 -20.51 -33.72 0.54
N GLY A 28 -21.28 -32.76 0.05
CA GLY A 28 -20.79 -31.68 -0.80
C GLY A 28 -19.78 -30.87 -0.02
N LEU A 29 -18.47 -31.03 -0.30
CA LEU A 29 -17.45 -30.08 0.12
C LEU A 29 -17.74 -28.77 -0.62
N THR A 30 -18.39 -27.83 0.07
CA THR A 30 -18.40 -26.43 -0.33
C THR A 30 -16.96 -25.92 -0.17
N GLN A 31 -16.23 -25.83 -1.26
CA GLN A 31 -14.96 -25.12 -1.30
C GLN A 31 -15.28 -23.64 -1.05
N ILE A 32 -15.01 -23.18 0.17
CA ILE A 32 -14.95 -21.76 0.51
C ILE A 32 -13.70 -21.25 -0.19
N CYS A 33 -13.84 -20.65 -1.38
CA CYS A 33 -12.81 -19.83 -1.97
C CYS A 33 -12.49 -18.72 -0.96
N PRO A 34 -11.25 -18.57 -0.48
CA PRO A 34 -10.88 -17.40 0.29
C PRO A 34 -11.12 -16.20 -0.63
N ALA A 35 -12.00 -15.28 -0.20
CA ALA A 35 -12.10 -13.97 -0.83
C ALA A 35 -10.68 -13.43 -0.92
N GLY A 36 -10.21 -13.13 -2.14
CA GLY A 36 -8.86 -12.65 -2.37
C GLY A 36 -8.58 -11.50 -1.42
N ALA A 37 -7.62 -11.68 -0.53
CA ALA A 37 -7.11 -10.60 0.29
C ALA A 37 -6.68 -9.51 -0.69
N ALA A 38 -7.26 -8.32 -0.59
CA ALA A 38 -6.77 -7.16 -1.33
C ALA A 38 -5.27 -7.07 -1.06
N ASP A 39 -4.46 -7.01 -2.12
CA ASP A 39 -3.00 -7.01 -2.01
C ASP A 39 -2.57 -5.66 -1.39
N THR A 40 -2.57 -5.63 -0.05
CA THR A 40 -2.21 -4.45 0.74
C THR A 40 -0.72 -4.24 0.63
N ARG A 41 -0.30 -3.05 0.17
CA ARG A 41 1.12 -2.72 -0.03
C ARG A 41 1.69 -2.01 1.19
N THR A 42 2.88 -2.42 1.61
CA THR A 42 3.61 -1.70 2.65
C THR A 42 4.21 -0.41 2.10
N ILE A 43 4.03 0.70 2.83
CA ILE A 43 4.47 2.02 2.41
C ILE A 43 5.26 2.72 3.52
N ALA A 44 6.45 3.21 3.20
CA ALA A 44 7.22 4.11 4.05
C ALA A 44 6.90 5.56 3.65
N PHE A 45 6.40 6.35 4.59
CA PHE A 45 6.15 7.76 4.37
C PHE A 45 7.27 8.61 4.98
N LEU A 46 7.95 9.37 4.13
CA LEU A 46 9.14 10.14 4.51
C LEU A 46 8.85 11.59 4.89
N GLY A 47 7.56 11.90 5.07
CA GLY A 47 7.14 13.21 5.60
C GLY A 47 6.70 14.21 4.54
N VAL A 48 6.33 15.39 5.04
CA VAL A 48 5.95 16.58 4.27
C VAL A 48 7.06 17.59 4.38
N HIS A 49 7.57 18.07 3.26
CA HIS A 49 8.65 19.04 3.18
C HIS A 49 8.16 20.35 2.59
N LEU A 50 8.56 21.48 3.15
CA LEU A 50 8.25 22.80 2.63
C LEU A 50 9.49 23.41 1.98
N GLN A 51 9.45 23.58 0.67
CA GLN A 51 10.38 24.40 -0.06
C GLN A 51 9.84 25.83 -0.07
N ASN A 52 10.47 26.69 0.73
CA ASN A 52 10.10 28.12 0.82
C ASN A 52 11.14 28.93 0.06
N ASP A 53 10.78 29.39 -1.14
CA ASP A 53 11.68 30.15 -2.02
C ASP A 53 12.05 31.53 -1.43
N ASN A 54 11.26 32.02 -0.46
CA ASN A 54 11.47 33.28 0.23
C ASN A 54 11.98 33.15 1.68
N ALA A 55 12.53 31.99 2.06
CA ALA A 55 12.91 31.69 3.43
C ALA A 55 13.86 32.73 4.06
N GLY A 56 14.67 33.43 3.25
CA GLY A 56 15.56 34.49 3.72
C GLY A 56 14.85 35.75 4.19
N PHE A 57 13.64 36.02 3.68
CA PHE A 57 12.83 37.20 4.02
C PHE A 57 11.64 36.82 4.90
N GLU A 58 11.06 35.66 4.64
CA GLU A 58 9.89 35.13 5.33
C GLU A 58 10.18 33.66 5.74
N PRO A 59 10.80 33.45 6.91
CA PRO A 59 11.08 32.10 7.38
C PRO A 59 9.81 31.26 7.57
N THR A 60 9.95 29.94 7.45
CA THR A 60 8.85 29.01 7.70
C THR A 60 8.24 29.21 9.08
N SER A 61 6.96 29.54 9.13
CA SER A 61 6.24 29.84 10.36
C SER A 61 5.80 28.58 11.12
N ASP A 62 5.43 28.73 12.40
CA ASP A 62 4.85 27.65 13.19
C ASP A 62 3.51 27.16 12.61
N ALA A 63 2.72 28.09 12.05
CA ALA A 63 1.48 27.75 11.37
C ALA A 63 1.73 26.86 10.13
N GLU A 64 2.76 27.10 9.36
CA GLU A 64 3.13 26.23 8.22
C GLU A 64 3.63 24.88 8.68
N ARG A 65 4.40 24.81 9.76
CA ARG A 65 4.79 23.54 10.38
C ARG A 65 3.60 22.72 10.85
N ALA A 66 2.59 23.39 11.48
CA ALA A 66 1.36 22.75 11.89
C ALA A 66 0.53 22.24 10.68
N ARG A 67 0.51 23.00 9.57
CA ARG A 67 -0.15 22.57 8.32
C ARG A 67 0.53 21.34 7.71
N MET A 68 1.86 21.30 7.69
CA MET A 68 2.59 20.09 7.24
C MET A 68 2.20 18.87 8.06
N ALA A 69 2.13 18.97 9.38
CA ALA A 69 1.71 17.88 10.25
C ALA A 69 0.26 17.42 9.98
N LYS A 70 -0.66 18.38 9.76
CA LYS A 70 -2.05 18.05 9.37
C LYS A 70 -2.14 17.37 8.01
N VAL A 71 -1.34 17.79 7.03
CA VAL A 71 -1.28 17.16 5.71
C VAL A 71 -0.80 15.72 5.83
N GLU A 72 0.25 15.48 6.63
CA GLU A 72 0.76 14.14 6.92
C GLU A 72 -0.30 13.24 7.54
N GLU A 73 -0.95 13.71 8.62
CA GLU A 73 -2.01 12.98 9.32
C GLU A 73 -3.14 12.61 8.35
N LEU A 74 -3.63 13.59 7.58
CA LEU A 74 -4.74 13.39 6.64
C LEU A 74 -4.36 12.47 5.48
N PHE A 75 -3.12 12.56 4.98
CA PHE A 75 -2.61 11.66 3.95
C PHE A 75 -2.60 10.23 4.44
N LYS A 76 -2.00 9.97 5.61
CA LYS A 76 -1.94 8.63 6.21
C LYS A 76 -3.34 8.07 6.48
N SER A 77 -4.19 8.80 7.19
CA SER A 77 -5.56 8.38 7.50
C SER A 77 -6.35 7.96 6.26
N LYS A 78 -6.30 8.77 5.19
CA LYS A 78 -7.02 8.44 3.95
C LYS A 78 -6.49 7.22 3.21
N LEU A 79 -5.20 6.95 3.28
CA LEU A 79 -4.61 5.75 2.69
C LEU A 79 -4.94 4.52 3.53
N GLU A 80 -4.89 4.60 4.84
CA GLU A 80 -5.29 3.52 5.76
C GLU A 80 -6.77 3.17 5.62
N GLU A 81 -7.66 4.18 5.57
CA GLU A 81 -9.09 4.03 5.32
C GLU A 81 -9.39 3.28 4.00
N SER A 82 -8.50 3.34 3.03
CA SER A 82 -8.65 2.65 1.75
C SER A 82 -8.37 1.14 1.82
N HIS A 83 -7.75 0.66 2.90
CA HIS A 83 -7.28 -0.72 3.09
C HIS A 83 -6.32 -1.24 1.99
N LYS A 84 -5.69 -0.32 1.25
CA LYS A 84 -4.73 -0.65 0.17
C LYS A 84 -3.28 -0.51 0.60
N PHE A 85 -3.05 0.18 1.73
CA PHE A 85 -1.71 0.53 2.19
C PHE A 85 -1.58 0.29 3.69
N ASP A 86 -0.45 -0.32 4.08
CA ASP A 86 -0.02 -0.46 5.47
C ASP A 86 1.24 0.38 5.68
N PHE A 87 1.18 1.34 6.61
CA PHE A 87 2.33 2.20 6.87
C PHE A 87 3.38 1.50 7.74
N VAL A 88 4.61 1.50 7.24
CA VAL A 88 5.77 1.07 8.01
C VAL A 88 6.18 2.21 8.95
N ALA A 89 6.39 1.89 10.22
CA ALA A 89 6.86 2.88 11.20
C ALA A 89 8.28 3.33 10.86
N VAL A 90 8.50 4.64 10.81
CA VAL A 90 9.84 5.23 10.63
C VAL A 90 10.47 5.44 12.01
N PRO A 91 11.58 4.74 12.36
CA PRO A 91 12.26 4.91 13.64
C PRO A 91 12.76 6.34 13.83
N ALA A 92 12.81 6.81 15.08
CA ALA A 92 13.22 8.19 15.40
C ALA A 92 14.61 8.55 14.87
N GLU A 93 15.57 7.62 14.90
CA GLU A 93 16.92 7.86 14.38
C GLU A 93 16.93 8.00 12.85
N LEU A 94 16.13 7.21 12.14
CA LEU A 94 15.98 7.36 10.69
C LEU A 94 15.28 8.68 10.37
N ASN A 95 14.24 9.05 11.11
CA ASN A 95 13.56 10.32 10.92
C ASN A 95 14.49 11.52 11.12
N LYS A 96 15.42 11.47 12.10
CA LYS A 96 16.46 12.49 12.25
C LYS A 96 17.37 12.57 11.02
N ARG A 97 17.76 11.44 10.45
CA ARG A 97 18.59 11.42 9.22
C ARG A 97 17.83 12.01 8.02
N ILE A 98 16.56 11.68 7.87
CA ILE A 98 15.69 12.23 6.83
C ILE A 98 15.58 13.76 6.95
N THR A 99 15.35 14.28 8.17
CA THR A 99 15.13 15.71 8.41
C THR A 99 16.43 16.53 8.38
N ALA A 100 17.58 15.94 8.74
CA ALA A 100 18.89 16.60 8.72
C ALA A 100 19.63 16.47 7.38
N GLY A 101 19.17 15.55 6.52
CA GLY A 101 19.77 15.26 5.22
C GLY A 101 19.37 16.25 4.13
N GLN A 102 19.71 15.92 2.90
CA GLN A 102 19.20 16.63 1.73
C GLN A 102 17.70 16.41 1.59
N ALA A 103 17.02 17.38 0.99
CA ALA A 103 15.57 17.28 0.77
C ALA A 103 15.20 15.99 0.01
N VAL A 104 14.25 15.26 0.55
CA VAL A 104 13.71 14.03 -0.08
C VAL A 104 13.20 14.36 -1.48
N GLY A 105 13.58 13.54 -2.46
CA GLY A 105 13.31 13.79 -3.89
C GLY A 105 14.35 14.69 -4.59
N ALA A 106 15.31 15.27 -3.86
CA ALA A 106 16.44 16.03 -4.41
C ALA A 106 17.80 15.48 -3.96
N CYS A 107 17.82 14.37 -3.25
CA CYS A 107 19.00 13.74 -2.67
C CYS A 107 19.64 12.64 -3.55
N GLY A 108 19.20 12.51 -4.80
CA GLY A 108 19.79 11.53 -5.72
C GLY A 108 19.40 10.06 -5.44
N GLY A 109 18.24 9.82 -4.83
CA GLY A 109 17.71 8.47 -4.59
C GLY A 109 17.69 8.04 -3.13
N CYS A 110 17.99 8.94 -2.17
CA CYS A 110 17.95 8.58 -0.75
C CYS A 110 16.58 8.08 -0.29
N GLU A 111 15.48 8.51 -0.93
CA GLU A 111 14.14 8.01 -0.68
C GLU A 111 14.03 6.50 -0.88
N LEU A 112 14.69 5.96 -1.90
CA LEU A 112 14.71 4.51 -2.16
C LEU A 112 15.58 3.76 -1.15
N GLU A 113 16.68 4.37 -0.70
CA GLU A 113 17.55 3.81 0.34
C GLU A 113 16.79 3.71 1.67
N TYR A 114 16.07 4.76 2.06
CA TYR A 114 15.21 4.75 3.25
C TYR A 114 14.08 3.72 3.14
N GLY A 115 13.45 3.61 1.96
CA GLY A 115 12.44 2.59 1.71
C GLY A 115 12.97 1.16 1.86
N LYS A 116 14.19 0.89 1.36
CA LYS A 116 14.88 -0.40 1.51
C LYS A 116 15.23 -0.69 2.97
N GLU A 117 15.78 0.29 3.69
CA GLU A 117 16.12 0.15 5.11
C GLU A 117 14.88 -0.20 5.96
N LEU A 118 13.73 0.36 5.60
CA LEU A 118 12.44 0.09 6.27
C LEU A 118 11.74 -1.19 5.79
N GLY A 119 12.25 -1.87 4.76
CA GLY A 119 11.61 -3.04 4.18
C GLY A 119 10.25 -2.76 3.54
N ALA A 120 10.00 -1.52 3.11
CA ALA A 120 8.75 -1.13 2.47
C ALA A 120 8.75 -1.49 0.98
N GLN A 121 7.56 -1.80 0.43
CA GLN A 121 7.38 -2.00 -1.01
C GLN A 121 7.32 -0.65 -1.75
N LEU A 122 6.71 0.33 -1.12
CA LEU A 122 6.56 1.68 -1.65
C LEU A 122 7.19 2.70 -0.70
N VAL A 123 7.70 3.78 -1.28
CA VAL A 123 8.12 4.96 -0.54
C VAL A 123 7.35 6.16 -1.04
N ALA A 124 6.85 7.02 -0.14
CA ALA A 124 6.12 8.22 -0.49
C ALA A 124 6.61 9.44 0.28
N TRP A 125 6.53 10.61 -0.36
CA TRP A 125 6.83 11.89 0.26
C TRP A 125 5.99 12.99 -0.39
N ILE A 126 5.88 14.10 0.32
CA ILE A 126 5.14 15.27 -0.15
C ILE A 126 6.06 16.49 -0.10
N ASN A 127 6.17 17.20 -1.22
CA ASN A 127 6.86 18.48 -1.28
C ASN A 127 5.84 19.59 -1.52
N VAL A 128 5.77 20.55 -0.61
CA VAL A 128 5.02 21.78 -0.80
C VAL A 128 5.99 22.85 -1.21
N GLN A 129 5.80 23.42 -2.40
CA GLN A 129 6.58 24.57 -2.87
C GLN A 129 5.80 25.84 -2.58
N LYS A 130 6.42 26.77 -1.86
CA LYS A 130 5.87 28.09 -1.54
C LYS A 130 6.65 29.15 -2.28
N VAL A 131 6.02 29.74 -3.32
CA VAL A 131 6.52 30.92 -4.02
C VAL A 131 6.10 32.19 -3.27
N SER A 132 4.87 32.19 -2.72
CA SER A 132 4.34 33.26 -1.87
C SER A 132 3.17 32.73 -1.02
N ASN A 133 2.61 33.57 -0.14
CA ASN A 133 1.40 33.20 0.63
C ASN A 133 0.13 33.03 -0.22
N LEU A 134 0.17 33.39 -1.50
CA LEU A 134 -0.94 33.22 -2.44
C LEU A 134 -0.69 32.09 -3.43
N ILE A 135 0.58 31.76 -3.69
CA ILE A 135 0.98 30.81 -4.72
C ILE A 135 1.81 29.71 -4.06
N LEU A 136 1.17 28.58 -3.87
CA LEU A 136 1.80 27.34 -3.42
C LEU A 136 1.33 26.18 -4.28
N ASN A 137 2.12 25.12 -4.36
CA ASN A 137 1.65 23.85 -4.87
C ASN A 137 2.11 22.70 -3.98
N MET A 138 1.38 21.60 -4.07
CA MET A 138 1.67 20.37 -3.34
C MET A 138 1.94 19.27 -4.34
N ASN A 139 3.11 18.67 -4.24
CA ASN A 139 3.55 17.56 -5.08
C ASN A 139 3.61 16.30 -4.23
N VAL A 140 2.83 15.29 -4.60
CA VAL A 140 2.85 13.98 -3.95
C VAL A 140 3.57 13.01 -4.86
N TYR A 141 4.56 12.33 -4.30
CA TYR A 141 5.38 11.33 -4.97
C TYR A 141 5.20 9.98 -4.31
N MET A 142 5.22 8.93 -5.11
CA MET A 142 5.33 7.56 -4.64
C MET A 142 6.18 6.76 -5.60
N ALA A 143 7.13 6.01 -5.08
CA ALA A 143 8.02 5.16 -5.87
C ALA A 143 7.98 3.72 -5.38
N ASP A 144 8.13 2.79 -6.31
CA ASP A 144 8.37 1.37 -6.01
C ASP A 144 9.83 1.18 -5.60
N VAL A 145 10.05 0.66 -4.40
CA VAL A 145 11.38 0.54 -3.79
C VAL A 145 12.25 -0.46 -4.54
N SER A 146 11.66 -1.49 -5.13
CA SER A 146 12.40 -2.56 -5.82
C SER A 146 12.91 -2.12 -7.19
N THR A 147 12.10 -1.35 -7.92
CA THR A 147 12.41 -0.91 -9.29
C THR A 147 12.96 0.50 -9.38
N GLY A 148 12.78 1.31 -8.33
CA GLY A 148 13.12 2.73 -8.31
C GLY A 148 12.21 3.61 -9.18
N LYS A 149 11.14 3.07 -9.75
CA LYS A 149 10.24 3.81 -10.63
C LYS A 149 9.19 4.58 -9.82
N LEU A 150 8.93 5.81 -10.23
CA LEU A 150 7.76 6.54 -9.74
C LEU A 150 6.48 5.83 -10.23
N VAL A 151 5.67 5.39 -9.29
CA VAL A 151 4.36 4.78 -9.55
C VAL A 151 3.22 5.78 -9.39
N PHE A 152 3.51 6.92 -8.75
CA PHE A 152 2.60 8.05 -8.66
C PHE A 152 3.38 9.36 -8.56
N LEU A 153 2.93 10.36 -9.31
CA LEU A 153 3.36 11.76 -9.22
C LEU A 153 2.18 12.65 -9.57
N ARG A 154 1.81 13.53 -8.66
CA ARG A 154 0.76 14.52 -8.92
C ARG A 154 1.05 15.81 -8.21
N SER A 155 0.85 16.92 -8.93
CA SER A 155 0.88 18.28 -8.41
C SER A 155 -0.54 18.84 -8.34
N VAL A 156 -0.84 19.58 -7.29
CA VAL A 156 -2.08 20.36 -7.14
C VAL A 156 -1.76 21.73 -6.57
N ASP A 157 -2.47 22.74 -7.07
CA ASP A 157 -2.33 24.10 -6.57
C ASP A 157 -2.97 24.24 -5.18
N ILE A 158 -2.29 25.00 -4.32
CA ILE A 158 -2.84 25.48 -3.05
C ILE A 158 -3.07 26.98 -3.19
N ARG A 159 -4.33 27.39 -3.17
CA ARG A 159 -4.71 28.79 -3.30
C ARG A 159 -4.85 29.42 -1.92
N GLY A 160 -3.85 30.23 -1.55
CA GLY A 160 -3.73 30.84 -0.24
C GLY A 160 -3.14 29.91 0.82
N ASN A 161 -2.34 30.50 1.70
CA ASN A 161 -1.60 29.77 2.75
C ASN A 161 -2.46 29.60 4.00
N THR A 162 -3.56 28.84 3.92
CA THR A 162 -4.52 28.58 5.00
C THR A 162 -4.64 27.09 5.31
N ASP A 163 -5.05 26.76 6.52
CA ASP A 163 -5.28 25.36 6.95
C ASP A 163 -6.26 24.65 6.03
N GLU A 164 -7.37 25.35 5.66
CA GLU A 164 -8.39 24.80 4.79
C GLU A 164 -7.85 24.49 3.39
N SER A 165 -7.08 25.42 2.79
CA SER A 165 -6.55 25.22 1.44
C SER A 165 -5.58 24.05 1.37
N TRP A 166 -4.71 23.87 2.37
CA TRP A 166 -3.78 22.76 2.44
C TRP A 166 -4.50 21.40 2.61
N THR A 167 -5.41 21.33 3.59
CA THR A 167 -6.15 20.08 3.87
C THR A 167 -7.09 19.70 2.73
N ARG A 168 -7.74 20.66 2.09
CA ARG A 168 -8.58 20.42 0.91
C ARG A 168 -7.75 19.89 -0.25
N SER A 169 -6.59 20.47 -0.52
CA SER A 169 -5.73 20.08 -1.64
C SER A 169 -5.26 18.64 -1.50
N ILE A 170 -4.75 18.22 -0.32
CA ILE A 170 -4.34 16.84 -0.12
C ILE A 170 -5.54 15.87 -0.17
N ALA A 171 -6.68 16.24 0.41
CA ALA A 171 -7.87 15.38 0.40
C ALA A 171 -8.37 15.13 -1.04
N LEU A 172 -8.42 16.17 -1.87
CA LEU A 172 -8.80 16.04 -3.29
C LEU A 172 -7.78 15.24 -4.08
N LEU A 173 -6.47 15.46 -3.85
CA LEU A 173 -5.40 14.75 -4.53
C LEU A 173 -5.50 13.24 -4.24
N VAL A 174 -5.61 12.86 -2.97
CA VAL A 174 -5.72 11.44 -2.58
C VAL A 174 -6.97 10.82 -3.19
N LYS A 175 -8.14 11.45 -3.01
CA LYS A 175 -9.44 10.92 -3.45
C LYS A 175 -9.52 10.77 -4.97
N ASN A 176 -9.12 11.80 -5.72
CA ASN A 176 -9.41 11.88 -7.14
C ASN A 176 -8.29 11.33 -8.03
N TYR A 177 -7.07 11.22 -7.50
CA TYR A 177 -5.92 10.83 -8.30
C TYR A 177 -5.16 9.64 -7.72
N LEU A 178 -4.80 9.65 -6.43
CA LEU A 178 -3.96 8.60 -5.87
C LEU A 178 -4.72 7.28 -5.72
N LEU A 179 -5.83 7.27 -5.01
CA LEU A 179 -6.59 6.03 -4.77
C LEU A 179 -7.08 5.37 -6.07
N PRO A 180 -7.56 6.10 -7.09
CA PRO A 180 -7.92 5.50 -8.38
C PRO A 180 -6.76 4.83 -9.10
N THR A 181 -5.53 5.33 -8.97
CA THR A 181 -4.33 4.71 -9.57
C THR A 181 -4.07 3.29 -9.05
N PHE A 182 -4.49 3.01 -7.82
CA PHE A 182 -4.31 1.71 -7.16
C PHE A 182 -5.62 0.91 -7.02
N SER A 183 -6.63 1.21 -7.83
CA SER A 183 -7.97 0.58 -7.74
C SER A 183 -8.21 -0.50 -8.79
N SER A 184 -7.20 -0.85 -9.60
CA SER A 184 -7.26 -1.93 -10.61
C SER A 184 -6.89 -3.28 -10.05
#